data_3c15a1fedc265e73ecce3e4acb6bb02d
#
_entry.id   3c15a1fedc265e73ecce3e4acb6bb02d
#
_cell.length_a   1.000
_cell.length_b   1.000
_cell.length_c   1.000
_cell.angle_alpha   90.00
_cell.angle_beta   90.00
_cell.angle_gamma   90.00
#
_symmetry.space_group_name_H-M   'P 1'
#
loop_
_entity.id
_entity.type
_entity.pdbx_description
1 polymer ?
#
loop_
_entity_poly.entity_id
_entity_poly.type
_entity_poly.pdbx_seq_one_letter_code
_entity_poly.pdbx_strand_id
1 'polypeptide(L)'
;RLQCYEGLDADSTLYEWNHPKQLLTIRIEEARKDPKALEREIFSEEFLLKRPLLQALTHDGPRAPVLLIDEIDRADEEFEGLLLEFLSDFQITIPEMGTIRAKRIPHVVITSNRTRELSDALKRRCLYLYIGYPSREKEITILRVKVPGLGEQFAEEIAGFVQRVRAEDDFVKRPGISETLEWASALMALGTTKLDRDIVEQTLG
;
A
#
# COMPACT_ATOMS: atom_id res chain seq x y z
N ARG A 1 -4.97 3.52 5.09
CA ARG A 1 -4.08 2.78 4.18
C ARG A 1 -4.80 1.56 3.65
N LEU A 2 -4.71 1.31 2.36
CA LEU A 2 -5.11 0.09 1.67
C LEU A 2 -3.84 -0.56 1.11
N GLN A 3 -3.55 -1.79 1.53
CA GLN A 3 -2.47 -2.59 0.97
C GLN A 3 -3.05 -3.49 -0.11
N CYS A 4 -2.55 -3.39 -1.35
CA CYS A 4 -2.95 -4.27 -2.42
C CYS A 4 -2.19 -5.60 -2.36
N TYR A 5 -2.86 -6.67 -2.75
CA TYR A 5 -2.31 -8.03 -2.86
C TYR A 5 -3.04 -8.79 -3.96
N GLU A 6 -2.46 -9.87 -4.42
CA GLU A 6 -3.03 -10.70 -5.47
C GLU A 6 -4.36 -11.34 -5.02
N GLY A 7 -5.41 -11.20 -5.82
CA GLY A 7 -6.76 -11.65 -5.48
C GLY A 7 -7.51 -10.72 -4.52
N LEU A 8 -7.11 -9.45 -4.42
CA LEU A 8 -7.85 -8.44 -3.67
C LEU A 8 -9.23 -8.25 -4.33
N ASP A 9 -10.28 -8.64 -3.63
CA ASP A 9 -11.66 -8.42 -4.04
C ASP A 9 -12.00 -6.93 -4.00
N ALA A 10 -12.45 -6.39 -5.12
CA ALA A 10 -12.80 -4.98 -5.26
C ALA A 10 -13.90 -4.57 -4.26
N ASP A 11 -14.93 -5.39 -4.11
CA ASP A 11 -16.05 -5.11 -3.20
C ASP A 11 -15.59 -5.07 -1.74
N SER A 12 -14.71 -5.98 -1.33
CA SER A 12 -14.17 -6.05 0.03
C SER A 12 -13.28 -4.85 0.40
N THR A 13 -12.84 -4.05 -0.58
CA THR A 13 -12.07 -2.83 -0.33
C THR A 13 -12.93 -1.60 -0.04
N LEU A 14 -14.20 -1.67 -0.39
CA LEU A 14 -15.16 -0.61 -0.21
C LEU A 14 -15.84 -0.69 1.15
N TYR A 15 -16.53 -1.80 1.40
CA TYR A 15 -17.31 -2.04 2.60
C TYR A 15 -17.54 -3.54 2.80
N GLU A 16 -18.07 -3.86 3.96
CA GLU A 16 -18.54 -5.19 4.30
C GLU A 16 -19.77 -5.04 5.20
N TRP A 17 -20.76 -5.87 5.00
CA TRP A 17 -21.89 -5.92 5.91
C TRP A 17 -21.55 -6.72 7.18
N ASN A 18 -21.89 -6.18 8.34
CA ASN A 18 -21.76 -6.89 9.61
C ASN A 18 -22.87 -7.96 9.74
N HIS A 19 -22.74 -9.04 8.97
CA HIS A 19 -23.71 -10.13 8.93
C HIS A 19 -24.03 -10.71 10.30
N PRO A 20 -23.10 -10.95 11.23
CA PRO A 20 -23.41 -11.43 12.57
C PRO A 20 -24.35 -10.49 13.30
N LYS A 21 -24.12 -9.17 13.22
CA LYS A 21 -24.97 -8.15 13.84
C LYS A 21 -26.34 -8.09 13.18
N GLN A 22 -26.41 -8.17 11.84
CA GLN A 22 -27.67 -8.22 11.09
C GLN A 22 -28.52 -9.43 11.53
N LEU A 23 -27.93 -10.62 11.56
CA LEU A 23 -28.63 -11.85 11.99
C LEU A 23 -29.15 -11.76 13.43
N LEU A 24 -28.35 -11.20 14.34
CA LEU A 24 -28.76 -11.00 15.72
C LEU A 24 -29.95 -10.03 15.81
N THR A 25 -29.90 -8.91 15.09
CA THR A 25 -30.97 -7.92 15.03
C THR A 25 -32.26 -8.52 14.45
N ILE A 26 -32.16 -9.27 13.36
CA ILE A 26 -33.30 -9.98 12.78
C ILE A 26 -33.97 -10.87 13.83
N ARG A 27 -33.23 -11.70 14.54
CA ARG A 27 -33.76 -12.60 15.55
C ARG A 27 -34.44 -11.88 16.72
N ILE A 28 -33.95 -10.71 17.11
CA ILE A 28 -34.50 -9.93 18.22
C ILE A 28 -35.75 -9.18 17.79
N GLU A 29 -35.79 -8.64 16.58
CA GLU A 29 -36.81 -7.69 16.12
C GLU A 29 -37.89 -8.34 15.22
N GLU A 30 -37.70 -9.58 14.73
CA GLU A 30 -38.62 -10.29 13.83
C GLU A 30 -40.06 -10.35 14.32
N ALA A 31 -40.25 -10.46 15.63
CA ALA A 31 -41.59 -10.49 16.26
C ALA A 31 -42.16 -9.07 16.54
N ARG A 32 -41.40 -8.01 16.35
CA ARG A 32 -41.73 -6.65 16.76
C ARG A 32 -41.89 -5.64 15.66
N LYS A 33 -41.21 -5.85 14.49
CA LYS A 33 -41.19 -4.91 13.40
C LYS A 33 -41.79 -5.45 12.10
N ASP A 34 -42.33 -4.52 11.32
CA ASP A 34 -42.69 -4.82 9.93
C ASP A 34 -41.46 -5.28 9.14
N PRO A 35 -41.55 -6.35 8.33
CA PRO A 35 -40.39 -6.88 7.54
C PRO A 35 -39.69 -5.83 6.70
N LYS A 36 -40.42 -4.92 6.05
CA LYS A 36 -39.82 -3.84 5.25
C LYS A 36 -39.08 -2.79 6.08
N ALA A 37 -39.53 -2.52 7.30
CA ALA A 37 -38.83 -1.63 8.22
C ALA A 37 -37.54 -2.28 8.73
N LEU A 38 -37.61 -3.58 9.05
CA LEU A 38 -36.45 -4.35 9.48
C LEU A 38 -35.39 -4.46 8.36
N GLU A 39 -35.81 -4.73 7.13
CA GLU A 39 -34.90 -4.77 5.96
C GLU A 39 -34.14 -3.45 5.78
N ARG A 40 -34.83 -2.30 5.85
CA ARG A 40 -34.18 -0.98 5.76
C ARG A 40 -33.19 -0.71 6.89
N GLU A 41 -33.50 -1.21 8.08
CA GLU A 41 -32.65 -1.03 9.25
C GLU A 41 -31.37 -1.84 9.14
N ILE A 42 -31.44 -3.13 8.81
CA ILE A 42 -30.26 -4.01 8.70
C ILE A 42 -29.31 -3.63 7.56
N PHE A 43 -29.77 -2.88 6.56
CA PHE A 43 -28.98 -2.30 5.48
C PHE A 43 -28.69 -0.79 5.71
N SER A 44 -28.63 -0.37 6.96
CA SER A 44 -28.23 1.00 7.33
C SER A 44 -26.73 1.11 7.63
N GLU A 45 -26.28 2.36 7.73
CA GLU A 45 -24.87 2.68 8.03
C GLU A 45 -24.36 2.03 9.34
N GLU A 46 -25.26 1.72 10.27
CA GLU A 46 -24.93 1.07 11.54
C GLU A 46 -24.38 -0.36 11.38
N PHE A 47 -24.77 -1.04 10.30
CA PHE A 47 -24.35 -2.39 9.99
C PHE A 47 -23.24 -2.44 8.93
N LEU A 48 -22.81 -1.27 8.45
CA LEU A 48 -21.81 -1.14 7.42
C LEU A 48 -20.39 -1.06 8.01
N LEU A 49 -19.55 -2.03 7.73
CA LEU A 49 -18.13 -2.00 8.07
C LEU A 49 -17.38 -1.27 6.96
N LYS A 50 -17.07 0.00 7.20
CA LYS A 50 -16.38 0.84 6.24
C LYS A 50 -14.93 0.38 6.07
N ARG A 51 -14.54 0.06 4.86
CA ARG A 51 -13.17 -0.24 4.45
C ARG A 51 -12.45 1.05 4.02
N PRO A 52 -11.12 1.04 3.77
CA PRO A 52 -10.34 2.26 3.59
C PRO A 52 -10.87 3.25 2.53
N LEU A 53 -11.41 2.77 1.40
CA LEU A 53 -11.98 3.64 0.37
C LEU A 53 -13.20 4.40 0.90
N LEU A 54 -14.16 3.67 1.47
CA LEU A 54 -15.37 4.28 2.03
C LEU A 54 -15.08 5.16 3.26
N GLN A 55 -14.10 4.76 4.10
CA GLN A 55 -13.64 5.60 5.21
C GLN A 55 -13.12 6.96 4.72
N ALA A 56 -12.37 6.97 3.61
CA ALA A 56 -11.86 8.21 3.03
C ALA A 56 -12.99 9.12 2.52
N LEU A 57 -14.03 8.54 1.89
CA LEU A 57 -15.19 9.31 1.39
C LEU A 57 -16.05 9.86 2.53
N THR A 58 -16.29 9.06 3.56
CA THR A 58 -17.20 9.43 4.66
C THR A 58 -16.52 10.22 5.77
N HIS A 59 -15.21 10.51 5.64
CA HIS A 59 -14.46 11.28 6.62
C HIS A 59 -15.07 12.69 6.82
N ASP A 60 -15.34 13.06 8.05
CA ASP A 60 -15.98 14.34 8.41
C ASP A 60 -15.11 15.24 9.28
N GLY A 61 -13.85 14.87 9.48
CA GLY A 61 -12.88 15.67 10.21
C GLY A 61 -12.59 17.04 9.56
N PRO A 62 -11.91 17.94 10.28
CA PRO A 62 -11.66 19.32 9.83
C PRO A 62 -10.71 19.42 8.61
N ARG A 63 -9.91 18.38 8.35
CA ARG A 63 -8.98 18.31 7.23
C ARG A 63 -9.36 17.18 6.28
N ALA A 64 -8.99 17.33 5.00
CA ALA A 64 -9.13 16.24 4.03
C ALA A 64 -8.30 15.01 4.45
N PRO A 65 -8.83 13.81 4.35
CA PRO A 65 -8.07 12.60 4.68
C PRO A 65 -7.02 12.32 3.60
N VAL A 66 -5.96 11.59 4.00
CA VAL A 66 -4.98 11.03 3.06
C VAL A 66 -5.24 9.53 2.94
N LEU A 67 -5.54 9.08 1.73
CA LEU A 67 -5.70 7.68 1.38
C LEU A 67 -4.41 7.18 0.70
N LEU A 68 -3.71 6.25 1.33
CA LEU A 68 -2.59 5.54 0.74
C LEU A 68 -3.07 4.21 0.16
N ILE A 69 -2.91 4.02 -1.14
CA ILE A 69 -3.11 2.75 -1.85
C ILE A 69 -1.73 2.22 -2.21
N ASP A 70 -1.33 1.16 -1.54
CA ASP A 70 0.05 0.67 -1.56
C ASP A 70 0.18 -0.57 -2.43
N GLU A 71 1.21 -0.63 -3.29
CA GLU A 71 1.49 -1.73 -4.21
C GLU A 71 0.33 -2.05 -5.17
N ILE A 72 -0.22 -1.04 -5.83
CA ILE A 72 -1.36 -1.17 -6.76
C ILE A 72 -1.09 -2.19 -7.88
N ASP A 73 0.14 -2.36 -8.29
CA ASP A 73 0.58 -3.33 -9.29
C ASP A 73 0.39 -4.80 -8.87
N ARG A 74 0.01 -5.08 -7.62
CA ARG A 74 -0.38 -6.41 -7.14
C ARG A 74 -1.88 -6.69 -7.21
N ALA A 75 -2.69 -5.66 -7.40
CA ALA A 75 -4.13 -5.82 -7.59
C ALA A 75 -4.45 -6.18 -9.06
N ASP A 76 -5.65 -6.70 -9.30
CA ASP A 76 -6.12 -7.04 -10.64
C ASP A 76 -6.67 -5.82 -11.40
N GLU A 77 -7.10 -6.04 -12.65
CA GLU A 77 -7.67 -5.00 -13.51
C GLU A 77 -9.07 -4.57 -13.02
N GLU A 78 -9.81 -5.44 -12.35
CA GLU A 78 -11.13 -5.14 -11.82
C GLU A 78 -11.04 -4.09 -10.72
N PHE A 79 -10.07 -4.23 -9.81
CA PHE A 79 -9.78 -3.22 -8.80
C PHE A 79 -9.30 -1.90 -9.41
N GLU A 80 -8.48 -1.93 -10.48
CA GLU A 80 -8.14 -0.70 -11.21
C GLU A 80 -9.38 -0.02 -11.79
N GLY A 81 -10.33 -0.78 -12.34
CA GLY A 81 -11.60 -0.27 -12.84
C GLY A 81 -12.40 0.47 -11.76
N LEU A 82 -12.50 -0.11 -10.57
CA LEU A 82 -13.11 0.52 -9.40
C LEU A 82 -12.41 1.83 -9.01
N LEU A 83 -11.08 1.83 -9.01
CA LEU A 83 -10.31 3.05 -8.70
C LEU A 83 -10.51 4.15 -9.74
N LEU A 84 -10.74 3.82 -11.01
CA LEU A 84 -11.04 4.81 -12.05
C LEU A 84 -12.33 5.56 -11.74
N GLU A 85 -13.38 4.85 -11.30
CA GLU A 85 -14.64 5.47 -10.85
C GLU A 85 -14.41 6.32 -9.61
N PHE A 86 -13.76 5.75 -8.59
CA PHE A 86 -13.46 6.44 -7.36
C PHE A 86 -12.66 7.73 -7.55
N LEU A 87 -11.61 7.71 -8.39
CA LEU A 87 -10.74 8.87 -8.63
C LEU A 87 -11.38 9.93 -9.52
N SER A 88 -12.37 9.57 -10.35
CA SER A 88 -13.04 10.51 -11.22
C SER A 88 -14.01 11.43 -10.47
N ASP A 89 -14.85 10.84 -9.64
CA ASP A 89 -15.99 11.54 -9.02
C ASP A 89 -15.93 11.56 -7.50
N PHE A 90 -14.95 10.87 -6.89
CA PHE A 90 -14.83 10.67 -5.45
C PHE A 90 -16.15 10.21 -4.82
N GLN A 91 -16.72 9.16 -5.42
CA GLN A 91 -17.98 8.55 -5.00
C GLN A 91 -17.93 7.04 -5.14
N ILE A 92 -18.83 6.38 -4.44
CA ILE A 92 -19.05 4.94 -4.51
C ILE A 92 -20.55 4.69 -4.46
N THR A 93 -21.05 3.74 -5.23
CA THR A 93 -22.45 3.31 -5.18
C THR A 93 -22.56 1.99 -4.43
N ILE A 94 -23.33 2.01 -3.34
CA ILE A 94 -23.72 0.82 -2.57
C ILE A 94 -25.16 0.48 -2.95
N PRO A 95 -25.46 -0.72 -3.46
CA PRO A 95 -26.79 -1.05 -3.99
C PRO A 95 -27.95 -0.73 -3.03
N GLU A 96 -27.79 -1.04 -1.74
CA GLU A 96 -28.82 -0.87 -0.73
C GLU A 96 -28.93 0.56 -0.16
N MET A 97 -27.88 1.38 -0.32
CA MET A 97 -27.79 2.72 0.26
C MET A 97 -27.72 3.85 -0.77
N GLY A 98 -27.49 3.51 -2.05
CA GLY A 98 -27.26 4.47 -3.12
C GLY A 98 -25.84 5.04 -3.17
N THR A 99 -25.67 6.17 -3.83
CA THR A 99 -24.36 6.78 -4.09
C THR A 99 -23.88 7.63 -2.91
N ILE A 100 -22.72 7.26 -2.37
CA ILE A 100 -22.02 8.00 -1.31
C ILE A 100 -20.91 8.82 -1.96
N ARG A 101 -20.97 10.13 -1.78
CA ARG A 101 -19.97 11.06 -2.28
C ARG A 101 -19.06 11.54 -1.17
N ALA A 102 -17.83 11.89 -1.52
CA ALA A 102 -16.88 12.45 -0.58
C ALA A 102 -17.41 13.76 0.03
N LYS A 103 -17.48 13.82 1.36
CA LYS A 103 -17.73 15.06 2.08
C LYS A 103 -16.58 16.05 1.90
N ARG A 104 -15.36 15.54 1.81
CA ARG A 104 -14.13 16.27 1.46
C ARG A 104 -13.31 15.40 0.54
N ILE A 105 -12.84 15.96 -0.56
CA ILE A 105 -12.02 15.23 -1.53
C ILE A 105 -10.73 14.75 -0.85
N PRO A 106 -10.48 13.43 -0.76
CA PRO A 106 -9.28 12.88 -0.15
C PRO A 106 -8.04 13.18 -1.00
N HIS A 107 -6.90 13.35 -0.35
CA HIS A 107 -5.60 13.26 -1.03
C HIS A 107 -5.27 11.79 -1.22
N VAL A 108 -5.16 11.33 -2.47
CA VAL A 108 -4.85 9.93 -2.77
C VAL A 108 -3.39 9.80 -3.18
N VAL A 109 -2.68 8.91 -2.52
CA VAL A 109 -1.30 8.53 -2.85
C VAL A 109 -1.32 7.06 -3.26
N ILE A 110 -0.82 6.77 -4.45
CA ILE A 110 -0.73 5.41 -4.99
C ILE A 110 0.73 5.05 -5.15
N THR A 111 1.15 3.89 -4.65
CA THR A 111 2.50 3.36 -4.86
C THR A 111 2.46 2.13 -5.76
N SER A 112 3.55 1.92 -6.50
CA SER A 112 3.75 0.77 -7.36
C SER A 112 5.23 0.39 -7.41
N ASN A 113 5.52 -0.90 -7.29
CA ASN A 113 6.84 -1.48 -7.49
C ASN A 113 7.10 -1.86 -8.96
N ARG A 114 6.14 -1.60 -9.85
CA ARG A 114 6.22 -1.88 -11.29
C ARG A 114 6.39 -3.38 -11.61
N THR A 115 5.80 -4.26 -10.82
CA THR A 115 5.79 -5.71 -11.10
C THR A 115 4.94 -6.03 -12.33
N ARG A 116 3.94 -5.18 -12.63
CA ARG A 116 3.19 -5.13 -13.89
C ARG A 116 2.97 -3.68 -14.33
N GLU A 117 2.60 -3.48 -15.57
CA GLU A 117 2.18 -2.17 -16.05
C GLU A 117 0.77 -1.82 -15.54
N LEU A 118 0.61 -0.58 -15.11
CA LEU A 118 -0.69 -0.02 -14.76
C LEU A 118 -1.37 0.50 -16.03
N SER A 119 -2.70 0.50 -16.04
CA SER A 119 -3.49 1.01 -17.15
C SER A 119 -3.17 2.48 -17.43
N ASP A 120 -3.19 2.85 -18.71
CA ASP A 120 -3.02 4.25 -19.11
C ASP A 120 -4.15 5.15 -18.57
N ALA A 121 -5.34 4.56 -18.37
CA ALA A 121 -6.47 5.25 -17.78
C ALA A 121 -6.18 5.70 -16.34
N LEU A 122 -5.56 4.85 -15.53
CA LEU A 122 -5.11 5.18 -14.17
C LEU A 122 -3.98 6.20 -14.19
N LYS A 123 -2.96 5.99 -15.01
CA LYS A 123 -1.81 6.91 -15.15
C LYS A 123 -2.25 8.34 -15.50
N ARG A 124 -3.26 8.50 -16.38
CA ARG A 124 -3.78 9.83 -16.79
C ARG A 124 -4.51 10.58 -15.69
N ARG A 125 -4.96 9.89 -14.63
CA ARG A 125 -5.63 10.50 -13.47
C ARG A 125 -4.70 10.84 -12.33
N CYS A 126 -3.42 10.50 -12.44
CA CYS A 126 -2.42 10.67 -11.41
C CYS A 126 -1.31 11.62 -11.86
N LEU A 127 -0.74 12.33 -10.89
CA LEU A 127 0.58 12.93 -11.05
C LEU A 127 1.62 11.83 -10.83
N TYR A 128 2.43 11.55 -11.84
CA TYR A 128 3.40 10.47 -11.79
C TYR A 128 4.75 10.95 -11.30
N LEU A 129 5.26 10.28 -10.27
CA LEU A 129 6.61 10.48 -9.75
C LEU A 129 7.38 9.17 -9.82
N TYR A 130 8.43 9.13 -10.64
CA TYR A 130 9.36 8.02 -10.66
C TYR A 130 10.45 8.21 -9.59
N ILE A 131 10.60 7.22 -8.72
CA ILE A 131 11.65 7.20 -7.69
C ILE A 131 12.65 6.11 -8.12
N GLY A 132 13.78 6.54 -8.66
CA GLY A 132 14.88 5.65 -9.04
C GLY A 132 15.75 5.25 -7.83
N TYR A 133 16.72 4.36 -8.09
CA TYR A 133 17.74 4.06 -7.09
C TYR A 133 18.52 5.33 -6.72
N PRO A 134 18.95 5.47 -5.45
CA PRO A 134 19.74 6.63 -5.03
C PRO A 134 21.12 6.64 -5.73
N SER A 135 21.70 7.84 -5.88
CA SER A 135 23.11 7.94 -6.27
C SER A 135 24.00 7.33 -5.16
N ARG A 136 25.25 7.00 -5.51
CA ARG A 136 26.21 6.41 -4.57
C ARG A 136 26.37 7.31 -3.32
N GLU A 137 26.52 8.61 -3.50
CA GLU A 137 26.71 9.58 -2.41
C GLU A 137 25.47 9.62 -1.49
N LYS A 138 24.27 9.59 -2.08
CA LYS A 138 23.02 9.54 -1.33
C LYS A 138 22.88 8.22 -0.57
N GLU A 139 23.27 7.10 -1.19
CA GLU A 139 23.22 5.77 -0.56
C GLU A 139 24.16 5.69 0.63
N ILE A 140 25.41 6.19 0.51
CA ILE A 140 26.36 6.31 1.62
C ILE A 140 25.76 7.15 2.76
N THR A 141 25.15 8.28 2.44
CA THR A 141 24.50 9.14 3.44
C THR A 141 23.36 8.40 4.17
N ILE A 142 22.51 7.66 3.43
CA ILE A 142 21.42 6.86 3.99
C ILE A 142 21.97 5.78 4.92
N LEU A 143 22.99 5.05 4.48
CA LEU A 143 23.64 3.99 5.26
C LEU A 143 24.16 4.52 6.59
N ARG A 144 24.90 5.63 6.58
CA ARG A 144 25.46 6.24 7.79
C ARG A 144 24.39 6.75 8.77
N VAL A 145 23.27 7.26 8.25
CA VAL A 145 22.16 7.76 9.08
C VAL A 145 21.34 6.61 9.68
N LYS A 146 21.16 5.53 8.92
CA LYS A 146 20.23 4.45 9.27
C LYS A 146 20.89 3.27 9.98
N VAL A 147 22.19 3.05 9.78
CA VAL A 147 22.95 1.95 10.41
C VAL A 147 23.90 2.53 11.48
N PRO A 148 23.54 2.44 12.76
CA PRO A 148 24.36 3.01 13.84
C PRO A 148 25.75 2.37 13.91
N GLY A 149 26.78 3.21 14.04
CA GLY A 149 28.17 2.76 14.16
C GLY A 149 28.86 2.40 12.83
N LEU A 150 28.16 2.48 11.69
CA LEU A 150 28.77 2.22 10.39
C LEU A 150 29.77 3.33 10.02
N GLY A 151 31.06 2.95 9.90
CA GLY A 151 32.12 3.85 9.47
C GLY A 151 31.96 4.31 8.02
N GLU A 152 32.50 5.51 7.72
CA GLU A 152 32.35 6.11 6.37
C GLU A 152 32.97 5.24 5.29
N GLN A 153 34.20 4.76 5.50
CA GLN A 153 34.88 3.90 4.53
C GLN A 153 34.11 2.61 4.26
N PHE A 154 33.55 1.97 5.29
CA PHE A 154 32.78 0.75 5.13
C PHE A 154 31.43 1.00 4.44
N ALA A 155 30.77 2.14 4.71
CA ALA A 155 29.60 2.57 3.97
C ALA A 155 29.88 2.79 2.47
N GLU A 156 31.06 3.33 2.14
CA GLU A 156 31.53 3.49 0.75
C GLU A 156 31.75 2.16 0.05
N GLU A 157 32.36 1.18 0.74
CA GLU A 157 32.58 -0.16 0.22
C GLU A 157 31.25 -0.87 -0.07
N ILE A 158 30.29 -0.83 0.87
CA ILE A 158 28.95 -1.42 0.71
C ILE A 158 28.21 -0.76 -0.44
N ALA A 159 28.11 0.58 -0.46
CA ALA A 159 27.44 1.29 -1.54
C ALA A 159 28.07 1.02 -2.90
N GLY A 160 29.41 1.02 -2.96
CA GLY A 160 30.14 0.71 -4.19
C GLY A 160 29.90 -0.73 -4.70
N PHE A 161 29.79 -1.68 -3.80
CA PHE A 161 29.45 -3.07 -4.14
C PHE A 161 28.03 -3.17 -4.70
N VAL A 162 27.04 -2.62 -3.98
CA VAL A 162 25.63 -2.66 -4.38
C VAL A 162 25.40 -1.95 -5.71
N GLN A 163 26.08 -0.83 -5.97
CA GLN A 163 26.00 -0.13 -7.26
C GLN A 163 26.52 -1.01 -8.41
N ARG A 164 27.60 -1.78 -8.22
CA ARG A 164 28.09 -2.75 -9.22
C ARG A 164 27.07 -3.85 -9.46
N VAL A 165 26.53 -4.46 -8.40
CA VAL A 165 25.49 -5.50 -8.52
C VAL A 165 24.28 -4.99 -9.31
N ARG A 166 23.85 -3.75 -9.08
CA ARG A 166 22.74 -3.13 -9.84
C ARG A 166 23.06 -2.87 -11.30
N ALA A 167 24.34 -2.72 -11.65
CA ALA A 167 24.78 -2.49 -13.01
C ALA A 167 24.91 -3.80 -13.83
N GLU A 168 24.96 -4.95 -13.16
CA GLU A 168 24.99 -6.26 -13.85
C GLU A 168 23.59 -6.61 -14.38
N ASP A 169 23.54 -7.06 -15.63
CA ASP A 169 22.27 -7.41 -16.29
C ASP A 169 21.73 -8.81 -15.91
N ASP A 170 22.60 -9.66 -15.35
CA ASP A 170 22.27 -11.04 -15.01
C ASP A 170 21.38 -11.17 -13.76
N PHE A 171 21.21 -10.11 -12.97
CA PHE A 171 20.36 -10.13 -11.79
C PHE A 171 18.89 -9.90 -12.14
N VAL A 172 18.06 -10.90 -11.89
CA VAL A 172 16.59 -10.83 -12.06
C VAL A 172 15.98 -9.78 -11.15
N LYS A 173 16.48 -9.65 -9.93
CA LYS A 173 16.05 -8.64 -8.95
C LYS A 173 17.24 -7.83 -8.47
N ARG A 174 17.26 -6.55 -8.79
CA ARG A 174 18.29 -5.62 -8.33
C ARG A 174 18.01 -5.20 -6.90
N PRO A 175 19.01 -5.20 -5.98
CA PRO A 175 18.80 -4.84 -4.58
C PRO A 175 18.35 -3.38 -4.44
N GLY A 176 17.27 -3.14 -3.68
CA GLY A 176 16.82 -1.82 -3.29
C GLY A 176 17.60 -1.27 -2.11
N ILE A 177 17.22 -0.07 -1.66
CA ILE A 177 17.87 0.57 -0.49
C ILE A 177 17.57 -0.20 0.81
N SER A 178 16.40 -0.86 0.92
CA SER A 178 16.04 -1.64 2.10
C SER A 178 16.96 -2.86 2.26
N GLU A 179 17.16 -3.61 1.17
CA GLU A 179 18.07 -4.76 1.15
C GLU A 179 19.51 -4.32 1.47
N THR A 180 19.94 -3.16 0.94
CA THR A 180 21.27 -2.61 1.28
C THR A 180 21.40 -2.29 2.78
N LEU A 181 20.36 -1.72 3.39
CA LEU A 181 20.35 -1.39 4.83
C LEU A 181 20.33 -2.65 5.69
N GLU A 182 19.54 -3.64 5.33
CA GLU A 182 19.47 -4.93 6.03
C GLU A 182 20.82 -5.66 5.97
N TRP A 183 21.43 -5.72 4.79
CA TRP A 183 22.74 -6.31 4.62
C TRP A 183 23.83 -5.58 5.41
N ALA A 184 23.87 -4.23 5.34
CA ALA A 184 24.80 -3.45 6.14
C ALA A 184 24.61 -3.67 7.64
N SER A 185 23.37 -3.79 8.12
CA SER A 185 23.07 -4.08 9.51
C SER A 185 23.53 -5.48 9.92
N ALA A 186 23.37 -6.48 9.04
CA ALA A 186 23.86 -7.85 9.26
C ALA A 186 25.39 -7.89 9.32
N LEU A 187 26.09 -7.20 8.41
CA LEU A 187 27.54 -7.09 8.43
C LEU A 187 28.06 -6.46 9.73
N MET A 188 27.40 -5.39 10.21
CA MET A 188 27.73 -4.77 11.49
C MET A 188 27.51 -5.71 12.69
N ALA A 189 26.42 -6.49 12.67
CA ALA A 189 26.12 -7.48 13.72
C ALA A 189 27.16 -8.62 13.76
N LEU A 190 27.75 -8.98 12.61
CA LEU A 190 28.86 -9.94 12.49
C LEU A 190 30.22 -9.34 12.92
N GLY A 191 30.27 -8.07 13.28
CA GLY A 191 31.50 -7.38 13.65
C GLY A 191 32.43 -7.09 12.47
N THR A 192 31.92 -7.13 11.25
CA THR A 192 32.68 -6.91 10.02
C THR A 192 32.92 -5.41 9.81
N THR A 193 34.13 -5.04 9.45
CA THR A 193 34.52 -3.65 9.19
C THR A 193 35.05 -3.41 7.78
N LYS A 194 35.13 -4.47 6.97
CA LYS A 194 35.62 -4.45 5.60
C LYS A 194 34.95 -5.55 4.77
N LEU A 195 34.65 -5.25 3.51
CA LEU A 195 34.15 -6.26 2.55
C LEU A 195 35.31 -7.05 1.98
N ASP A 196 35.27 -8.37 2.17
CA ASP A 196 36.08 -9.31 1.44
C ASP A 196 35.17 -10.35 0.73
N ARG A 197 35.77 -11.19 -0.10
CA ARG A 197 35.05 -12.15 -0.92
C ARG A 197 34.28 -13.15 -0.06
N ASP A 198 34.91 -13.64 1.00
CA ASP A 198 34.35 -14.71 1.84
C ASP A 198 33.11 -14.21 2.60
N ILE A 199 33.17 -12.97 3.12
CA ILE A 199 32.03 -12.30 3.78
C ILE A 199 30.90 -12.09 2.78
N VAL A 200 31.19 -11.63 1.57
CA VAL A 200 30.17 -11.42 0.53
C VAL A 200 29.49 -12.76 0.17
N GLU A 201 30.27 -13.83 -0.07
CA GLU A 201 29.72 -15.14 -0.40
C GLU A 201 28.88 -15.76 0.75
N GLN A 202 29.22 -15.47 2.02
CA GLN A 202 28.48 -15.97 3.18
C GLN A 202 27.20 -15.20 3.49
N THR A 203 27.12 -13.92 3.07
CA THR A 203 26.04 -13.02 3.47
C THR A 203 25.09 -12.62 2.36
N LEU A 204 25.44 -12.88 1.10
CA LEU A 204 24.56 -12.76 -0.05
C LEU A 204 23.92 -14.12 -0.32
N GLY A 205 22.65 -14.27 0.06
CA GLY A 205 21.84 -15.44 -0.26
C GLY A 205 21.22 -15.38 -1.65
#